data_8b9ddfd98de7ec5ca9af16d95dad049d
#
_entry.id   8b9ddfd98de7ec5ca9af16d95dad049d
#
_cell.length_a   1.000
_cell.length_b   1.000
_cell.length_c   1.000
_cell.angle_alpha   90.00
_cell.angle_beta   90.00
_cell.angle_gamma   90.00
#
_symmetry.space_group_name_H-M   'P 1'
#
loop_
_entity.id
_entity.type
_entity.pdbx_description
1 polymer ?
#
loop_
_entity_poly.entity_id
_entity_poly.type
_entity_poly.pdbx_seq_one_letter_code
_entity_poly.pdbx_strand_id
1 'polypeptide(L)'
;SEFFSNELITLLKLVDKKVVKPEILFGSWAGAVGNFQFMPTTIKKYAIDYNGDKNINLKKINDSIASAANYLNQMGWKKNMPCFEKIILKEDIPKKYLNSSAKKIKNHVKFKKIKKYLKNSDNLSINSNTKIAIITPDIDIIPGSEIFSPAYLIFDNYELVLKWNRSLRFGLAVCTLLNEIKNEI
;
A
#
# COMPACT_ATOMS: atom_id res chain seq x y z
N SER A 1 -23.58 -0.38 8.99
CA SER A 1 -23.29 0.89 8.28
C SER A 1 -23.52 0.66 6.78
N GLU A 2 -23.82 1.69 6.05
CA GLU A 2 -24.03 1.66 4.59
C GLU A 2 -22.88 0.98 3.84
N PHE A 3 -21.65 1.21 4.27
CA PHE A 3 -20.47 0.54 3.73
C PHE A 3 -20.59 -0.99 3.77
N PHE A 4 -20.83 -1.57 4.93
CA PHE A 4 -20.94 -3.04 5.05
C PHE A 4 -22.16 -3.60 4.32
N SER A 5 -23.28 -2.87 4.27
CA SER A 5 -24.44 -3.28 3.50
C SER A 5 -24.12 -3.35 2.00
N ASN A 6 -23.38 -2.38 1.47
CA ASN A 6 -22.95 -2.38 0.08
C ASN A 6 -21.99 -3.53 -0.23
N GLU A 7 -21.04 -3.82 0.65
CA GLU A 7 -20.12 -4.96 0.51
C GLU A 7 -20.89 -6.29 0.49
N LEU A 8 -21.84 -6.48 1.42
CA LEU A 8 -22.67 -7.69 1.47
C LEU A 8 -23.51 -7.87 0.19
N ILE A 9 -24.21 -6.82 -0.25
CA ILE A 9 -25.01 -6.87 -1.48
C ILE A 9 -24.12 -7.19 -2.69
N THR A 10 -22.90 -6.62 -2.73
CA THR A 10 -21.94 -6.91 -3.80
C THR A 10 -21.52 -8.37 -3.77
N LEU A 11 -21.24 -8.93 -2.60
CA LEU A 11 -20.88 -10.35 -2.43
C LEU A 11 -21.99 -11.27 -2.91
N LEU A 12 -23.24 -11.02 -2.48
CA LEU A 12 -24.40 -11.81 -2.91
C LEU A 12 -24.56 -11.79 -4.44
N LYS A 13 -24.36 -10.64 -5.08
CA LYS A 13 -24.39 -10.53 -6.55
C LYS A 13 -23.26 -11.31 -7.24
N LEU A 14 -22.07 -11.39 -6.63
CA LEU A 14 -20.96 -12.19 -7.17
C LEU A 14 -21.23 -13.69 -7.08
N VAL A 15 -21.86 -14.13 -6.00
CA VAL A 15 -22.31 -15.52 -5.83
C VAL A 15 -23.44 -15.87 -6.81
N ASP A 16 -24.47 -15.05 -6.90
CA ASP A 16 -25.59 -15.23 -7.82
C ASP A 16 -25.13 -15.36 -9.28
N LYS A 17 -24.14 -14.54 -9.68
CA LYS A 17 -23.50 -14.59 -11.00
C LYS A 17 -22.50 -15.72 -11.17
N LYS A 18 -22.31 -16.58 -10.17
CA LYS A 18 -21.32 -17.68 -10.16
C LYS A 18 -19.87 -17.25 -10.41
N VAL A 19 -19.54 -15.98 -10.13
CA VAL A 19 -18.16 -15.46 -10.24
C VAL A 19 -17.28 -16.00 -9.11
N VAL A 20 -17.87 -16.16 -7.93
CA VAL A 20 -17.24 -16.80 -6.76
C VAL A 20 -18.19 -17.84 -6.18
N LYS A 21 -17.64 -18.95 -5.69
CA LYS A 21 -18.42 -20.01 -5.04
C LYS A 21 -18.62 -19.70 -3.56
N PRO A 22 -19.80 -19.96 -2.95
CA PRO A 22 -20.02 -19.73 -1.53
C PRO A 22 -19.03 -20.47 -0.62
N GLU A 23 -18.59 -21.67 -1.02
CA GLU A 23 -17.73 -22.56 -0.23
C GLU A 23 -16.33 -21.97 0.02
N ILE A 24 -15.91 -20.96 -0.76
CA ILE A 24 -14.61 -20.31 -0.60
C ILE A 24 -14.69 -19.00 0.20
N LEU A 25 -15.87 -18.56 0.59
CA LEU A 25 -16.12 -17.24 1.21
C LEU A 25 -15.82 -17.18 2.71
N PHE A 26 -14.92 -18.03 3.20
CA PHE A 26 -14.37 -17.88 4.54
C PHE A 26 -13.37 -16.72 4.53
N GLY A 27 -13.64 -15.69 5.32
CA GLY A 27 -12.88 -14.46 5.33
C GLY A 27 -12.83 -13.81 6.71
N SER A 28 -12.45 -12.53 6.74
CA SER A 28 -12.45 -11.74 7.95
C SER A 28 -13.87 -11.39 8.42
N TRP A 29 -14.01 -10.98 9.67
CA TRP A 29 -15.28 -10.45 10.21
C TRP A 29 -15.82 -9.26 9.40
N ALA A 30 -14.95 -8.53 8.69
CA ALA A 30 -15.32 -7.39 7.83
C ALA A 30 -15.74 -7.82 6.42
N GLY A 31 -15.69 -9.13 6.08
CA GLY A 31 -16.06 -9.67 4.77
C GLY A 31 -14.94 -9.66 3.72
N ALA A 32 -13.69 -9.46 4.12
CA ALA A 32 -12.54 -9.61 3.23
C ALA A 32 -12.23 -11.09 3.00
N VAL A 33 -11.90 -11.47 1.75
CA VAL A 33 -11.77 -12.85 1.30
C VAL A 33 -10.40 -13.12 0.66
N GLY A 34 -9.91 -14.37 0.82
CA GLY A 34 -8.75 -14.91 0.12
C GLY A 34 -7.41 -14.49 0.71
N ASN A 35 -6.32 -14.89 0.05
CA ASN A 35 -4.95 -14.70 0.53
C ASN A 35 -4.58 -13.22 0.74
N PHE A 36 -5.13 -12.34 -0.07
CA PHE A 36 -4.87 -10.90 -0.01
C PHE A 36 -6.01 -10.09 0.63
N GLN A 37 -7.00 -10.76 1.24
CA GLN A 37 -8.08 -10.12 1.98
C GLN A 37 -8.83 -9.04 1.16
N PHE A 38 -9.27 -9.41 -0.04
CA PHE A 38 -10.05 -8.50 -0.89
C PHE A 38 -11.47 -8.33 -0.37
N MET A 39 -11.92 -7.09 -0.28
CA MET A 39 -13.34 -6.78 -0.06
C MET A 39 -14.17 -7.14 -1.31
N PRO A 40 -15.46 -7.48 -1.18
CA PRO A 40 -16.33 -7.83 -2.30
C PRO A 40 -16.32 -6.83 -3.45
N THR A 41 -16.33 -5.54 -3.17
CA THR A 41 -16.19 -4.48 -4.19
C THR A 41 -14.84 -4.52 -4.90
N THR A 42 -13.78 -4.89 -4.20
CA THR A 42 -12.44 -5.07 -4.77
C THR A 42 -12.41 -6.31 -5.65
N ILE A 43 -13.01 -7.42 -5.22
CA ILE A 43 -13.17 -8.65 -6.04
C ILE A 43 -13.88 -8.31 -7.34
N LYS A 44 -15.04 -7.67 -7.26
CA LYS A 44 -15.85 -7.29 -8.43
C LYS A 44 -15.04 -6.47 -9.46
N LYS A 45 -14.13 -5.63 -9.00
CA LYS A 45 -13.43 -4.68 -9.86
C LYS A 45 -12.09 -5.20 -10.40
N TYR A 46 -11.38 -6.01 -9.60
CA TYR A 46 -9.98 -6.31 -9.87
C TYR A 46 -9.63 -7.79 -9.90
N ALA A 47 -10.51 -8.68 -9.41
CA ALA A 47 -10.20 -10.09 -9.39
C ALA A 47 -10.18 -10.69 -10.81
N ILE A 48 -9.29 -11.65 -11.00
CA ILE A 48 -9.05 -12.33 -12.29
C ILE A 48 -9.18 -13.84 -12.07
N ASP A 49 -9.89 -14.51 -12.95
CA ASP A 49 -9.81 -15.94 -13.18
C ASP A 49 -8.57 -16.19 -14.06
N TYR A 50 -7.45 -16.55 -13.43
CA TYR A 50 -6.17 -16.70 -14.13
C TYR A 50 -6.09 -18.00 -14.93
N ASN A 51 -6.70 -19.07 -14.43
CA ASN A 51 -6.67 -20.38 -15.06
C ASN A 51 -7.79 -20.62 -16.08
N GLY A 52 -8.78 -19.72 -16.19
CA GLY A 52 -9.87 -19.77 -17.15
C GLY A 52 -10.96 -20.80 -16.81
N ASP A 53 -11.03 -21.26 -15.54
CA ASP A 53 -12.02 -22.26 -15.10
C ASP A 53 -13.42 -21.68 -14.84
N LYS A 54 -13.63 -20.39 -15.14
CA LYS A 54 -14.85 -19.61 -14.96
C LYS A 54 -15.24 -19.41 -13.48
N ASN A 55 -14.27 -19.54 -12.57
CA ASN A 55 -14.50 -19.35 -11.15
C ASN A 55 -13.28 -18.69 -10.49
N ILE A 56 -13.47 -17.54 -9.91
CA ILE A 56 -12.39 -16.83 -9.20
C ILE A 56 -12.24 -17.43 -7.79
N ASN A 57 -11.09 -18.04 -7.51
CA ASN A 57 -10.77 -18.60 -6.21
C ASN A 57 -9.56 -17.91 -5.58
N LEU A 58 -9.81 -16.86 -4.80
CA LEU A 58 -8.75 -16.07 -4.15
C LEU A 58 -8.01 -16.78 -3.01
N LYS A 59 -8.33 -18.05 -2.72
CA LYS A 59 -7.55 -18.94 -1.86
C LYS A 59 -6.52 -19.75 -2.66
N LYS A 60 -6.71 -19.91 -3.97
CA LYS A 60 -5.71 -20.50 -4.86
C LYS A 60 -4.66 -19.45 -5.23
N ILE A 61 -3.40 -19.88 -5.27
CA ILE A 61 -2.26 -18.98 -5.47
C ILE A 61 -2.34 -18.24 -6.80
N ASN A 62 -2.74 -18.93 -7.88
CA ASN A 62 -2.78 -18.36 -9.23
C ASN A 62 -3.75 -17.18 -9.34
N ASP A 63 -5.02 -17.39 -8.97
CA ASP A 63 -6.03 -16.32 -9.03
C ASP A 63 -5.73 -15.20 -8.02
N SER A 64 -5.23 -15.56 -6.83
CA SER A 64 -4.94 -14.56 -5.81
C SER A 64 -3.78 -13.64 -6.23
N ILE A 65 -2.68 -14.18 -6.72
CA ILE A 65 -1.52 -13.38 -7.18
C ILE A 65 -1.90 -12.56 -8.41
N ALA A 66 -2.56 -13.17 -9.40
CA ALA A 66 -3.00 -12.46 -10.60
C ALA A 66 -3.94 -11.30 -10.26
N SER A 67 -4.88 -11.52 -9.36
CA SER A 67 -5.81 -10.49 -8.89
C SER A 67 -5.09 -9.35 -8.14
N ALA A 68 -4.12 -9.70 -7.28
CA ALA A 68 -3.31 -8.71 -6.56
C ALA A 68 -2.46 -7.87 -7.53
N ALA A 69 -1.82 -8.51 -8.50
CA ALA A 69 -1.04 -7.83 -9.54
C ALA A 69 -1.93 -6.91 -10.38
N ASN A 70 -3.12 -7.38 -10.81
CA ASN A 70 -4.08 -6.56 -11.55
C ASN A 70 -4.55 -5.36 -10.74
N TYR A 71 -4.84 -5.54 -9.44
CA TYR A 71 -5.21 -4.44 -8.55
C TYR A 71 -4.11 -3.36 -8.55
N LEU A 72 -2.87 -3.71 -8.27
CA LEU A 72 -1.77 -2.76 -8.24
C LEU A 72 -1.55 -2.08 -9.59
N ASN A 73 -1.59 -2.85 -10.69
CA ASN A 73 -1.44 -2.32 -12.04
C ASN A 73 -2.53 -1.29 -12.38
N GLN A 74 -3.81 -1.61 -12.14
CA GLN A 74 -4.92 -0.69 -12.40
C GLN A 74 -4.95 0.52 -11.46
N MET A 75 -4.36 0.38 -10.27
CA MET A 75 -4.18 1.51 -9.34
C MET A 75 -3.02 2.42 -9.72
N GLY A 76 -2.24 2.08 -10.74
CA GLY A 76 -1.16 2.90 -11.29
C GLY A 76 0.23 2.58 -10.72
N TRP A 77 0.49 1.30 -10.37
CA TRP A 77 1.82 0.86 -9.95
C TRP A 77 2.88 1.16 -11.02
N LYS A 78 3.98 1.78 -10.61
CA LYS A 78 5.10 2.14 -11.49
C LYS A 78 6.26 1.17 -11.28
N LYS A 79 6.52 0.30 -12.26
CA LYS A 79 7.48 -0.81 -12.18
C LYS A 79 8.88 -0.40 -11.66
N ASN A 80 9.39 0.74 -12.11
CA ASN A 80 10.76 1.19 -11.80
C ASN A 80 10.82 2.27 -10.72
N MET A 81 9.71 2.59 -10.06
CA MET A 81 9.68 3.55 -8.98
C MET A 81 9.85 2.82 -7.64
N PRO A 82 10.78 3.23 -6.77
CA PRO A 82 10.85 2.69 -5.42
C PRO A 82 9.59 3.02 -4.63
N CYS A 83 9.34 2.29 -3.56
CA CYS A 83 8.28 2.64 -2.62
C CYS A 83 8.74 3.75 -1.68
N PHE A 84 9.94 3.62 -1.12
CA PHE A 84 10.51 4.55 -0.16
C PHE A 84 12.03 4.56 -0.19
N GLU A 85 12.61 5.60 0.42
CA GLU A 85 14.03 5.71 0.77
C GLU A 85 14.17 6.08 2.24
N LYS A 86 15.08 5.41 2.97
CA LYS A 86 15.38 5.76 4.35
C LYS A 86 16.20 7.03 4.39
N ILE A 87 15.79 7.98 5.24
CA ILE A 87 16.42 9.28 5.35
C ILE A 87 16.82 9.60 6.79
N ILE A 88 17.75 10.52 6.92
CA ILE A 88 18.18 11.12 8.20
C ILE A 88 17.81 12.60 8.14
N LEU A 89 16.86 12.99 8.97
CA LEU A 89 16.38 14.38 9.03
C LEU A 89 17.32 15.27 9.85
N LYS A 90 17.39 16.54 9.48
CA LYS A 90 17.94 17.61 10.31
C LYS A 90 16.85 18.14 11.24
N GLU A 91 17.24 18.70 12.38
CA GLU A 91 16.30 19.18 13.40
C GLU A 91 15.51 20.43 12.98
N ASP A 92 16.04 21.20 12.02
CA ASP A 92 15.42 22.40 11.47
C ASP A 92 14.33 22.13 10.42
N ILE A 93 14.01 20.86 10.16
CA ILE A 93 12.92 20.52 9.23
C ILE A 93 11.56 21.00 9.77
N PRO A 94 10.76 21.72 8.97
CA PRO A 94 9.44 22.13 9.41
C PRO A 94 8.53 20.91 9.64
N LYS A 95 7.93 20.80 10.84
CA LYS A 95 7.05 19.69 11.24
C LYS A 95 5.89 19.45 10.28
N LYS A 96 5.42 20.48 9.55
CA LYS A 96 4.36 20.35 8.54
C LYS A 96 4.67 19.35 7.42
N TYR A 97 5.93 19.00 7.17
CA TYR A 97 6.33 18.01 6.17
C TYR A 97 6.25 16.57 6.68
N LEU A 98 6.15 16.36 7.98
CA LEU A 98 6.13 15.05 8.60
C LEU A 98 4.70 14.48 8.63
N ASN A 99 4.58 13.21 8.29
CA ASN A 99 3.33 12.47 8.35
C ASN A 99 3.51 11.25 9.27
N SER A 100 2.79 11.19 10.37
CA SER A 100 2.76 10.07 11.32
C SER A 100 1.54 9.16 11.13
N SER A 101 0.59 9.56 10.28
CA SER A 101 -0.67 8.85 10.07
C SER A 101 -0.87 8.41 8.63
N ALA A 102 -1.27 7.15 8.46
CA ALA A 102 -1.65 6.58 7.15
C ALA A 102 -3.05 6.99 6.67
N LYS A 103 -3.85 7.67 7.49
CA LYS A 103 -5.22 8.09 7.10
C LYS A 103 -5.20 9.05 5.91
N LYS A 104 -4.24 9.94 5.88
CA LYS A 104 -4.02 10.88 4.79
C LYS A 104 -2.58 11.36 4.81
N ILE A 105 -1.83 11.01 3.77
CA ILE A 105 -0.51 11.62 3.53
C ILE A 105 -0.72 13.04 3.00
N LYS A 106 -0.10 14.00 3.63
CA LYS A 106 -0.20 15.43 3.33
C LYS A 106 1.15 15.98 2.87
N ASN A 107 1.13 17.23 2.35
CA ASN A 107 2.33 18.03 2.08
C ASN A 107 3.32 17.34 1.14
N HIS A 108 2.79 16.78 0.05
CA HIS A 108 3.65 16.33 -1.05
C HIS A 108 4.40 17.53 -1.64
N VAL A 109 5.70 17.35 -1.83
CA VAL A 109 6.59 18.38 -2.36
C VAL A 109 7.58 17.79 -3.35
N LYS A 110 8.22 18.64 -4.17
CA LYS A 110 9.35 18.21 -4.99
C LYS A 110 10.57 17.95 -4.11
N PHE A 111 11.35 16.91 -4.41
CA PHE A 111 12.52 16.50 -3.64
C PHE A 111 13.50 17.67 -3.39
N LYS A 112 13.76 18.53 -4.39
CA LYS A 112 14.62 19.71 -4.24
C LYS A 112 14.24 20.62 -3.07
N LYS A 113 12.96 20.67 -2.68
CA LYS A 113 12.47 21.50 -1.57
C LYS A 113 12.86 20.93 -0.21
N ILE A 114 13.03 19.60 -0.13
CA ILE A 114 13.33 18.86 1.10
C ILE A 114 14.82 18.56 1.24
N LYS A 115 15.56 18.44 0.12
CA LYS A 115 16.98 18.03 0.08
C LYS A 115 17.84 18.72 1.15
N LYS A 116 17.67 20.02 1.36
CA LYS A 116 18.43 20.80 2.33
C LYS A 116 18.23 20.38 3.80
N TYR A 117 17.13 19.71 4.11
CA TYR A 117 16.80 19.21 5.45
C TYR A 117 17.23 17.76 5.70
N LEU A 118 17.95 17.14 4.77
CA LEU A 118 18.44 15.77 4.87
C LEU A 118 19.94 15.77 5.17
N LYS A 119 20.37 14.95 6.16
CA LYS A 119 21.79 14.74 6.46
C LYS A 119 22.46 13.82 5.43
N ASN A 120 21.69 12.90 4.82
CA ASN A 120 22.16 11.90 3.86
C ASN A 120 21.70 12.17 2.41
N SER A 121 21.43 13.42 2.06
CA SER A 121 20.88 13.80 0.75
C SER A 121 21.76 13.38 -0.44
N ASP A 122 23.07 13.33 -0.26
CA ASP A 122 24.02 13.06 -1.36
C ASP A 122 24.10 11.56 -1.70
N ASN A 123 23.61 10.70 -0.80
CA ASN A 123 23.50 9.26 -1.03
C ASN A 123 22.21 8.87 -1.75
N LEU A 124 21.32 9.84 -2.06
CA LEU A 124 20.01 9.59 -2.64
C LEU A 124 20.01 9.93 -4.14
N SER A 125 19.86 8.91 -4.98
CA SER A 125 19.74 9.07 -6.44
C SER A 125 18.30 9.42 -6.86
N ILE A 126 17.78 10.57 -6.36
CA ILE A 126 16.42 11.04 -6.60
C ILE A 126 16.42 12.29 -7.49
N ASN A 127 15.64 12.27 -8.56
CA ASN A 127 15.47 13.45 -9.41
C ASN A 127 14.88 14.62 -8.59
N SER A 128 15.46 15.81 -8.73
CA SER A 128 15.06 17.02 -7.99
C SER A 128 13.59 17.40 -8.11
N ASN A 129 12.93 17.04 -9.21
CA ASN A 129 11.52 17.31 -9.45
C ASN A 129 10.57 16.18 -9.03
N THR A 130 11.10 15.04 -8.57
CA THR A 130 10.28 13.92 -8.08
C THR A 130 9.40 14.39 -6.93
N LYS A 131 8.10 14.08 -7.02
CA LYS A 131 7.12 14.32 -5.96
C LYS A 131 7.30 13.28 -4.88
N ILE A 132 7.43 13.72 -3.65
CA ILE A 132 7.64 12.88 -2.46
C ILE A 132 6.81 13.39 -1.27
N ALA A 133 6.65 12.55 -0.27
CA ALA A 133 6.26 12.96 1.07
C ALA A 133 7.19 12.33 2.11
N ILE A 134 7.18 12.83 3.34
CA ILE A 134 7.97 12.28 4.45
C ILE A 134 7.04 11.60 5.42
N ILE A 135 7.36 10.37 5.83
CA ILE A 135 6.69 9.68 6.92
C ILE A 135 7.64 9.45 8.09
N THR A 136 7.08 9.54 9.30
CA THR A 136 7.72 9.25 10.59
C THR A 136 6.78 8.31 11.35
N PRO A 137 6.88 6.99 11.12
CA PRO A 137 5.84 6.02 11.47
C PRO A 137 5.68 5.76 12.96
N ASP A 138 6.63 6.17 13.78
CA ASP A 138 6.70 5.80 15.19
C ASP A 138 6.25 6.90 16.17
N ILE A 139 6.15 8.15 15.71
CA ILE A 139 5.88 9.33 16.55
C ILE A 139 4.63 9.16 17.45
N ASP A 140 3.54 8.60 16.90
CA ASP A 140 2.27 8.51 17.62
C ASP A 140 1.98 7.09 18.15
N ILE A 141 2.94 6.15 18.05
CA ILE A 141 2.73 4.73 18.32
C ILE A 141 3.68 4.20 19.38
N ILE A 142 4.93 4.64 19.37
CA ILE A 142 5.95 4.21 20.35
C ILE A 142 6.15 5.31 21.38
N PRO A 143 5.85 5.07 22.66
CA PRO A 143 6.17 6.02 23.73
C PRO A 143 7.67 6.34 23.74
N GLY A 144 8.00 7.63 23.78
CA GLY A 144 9.38 8.10 23.78
C GLY A 144 10.09 8.03 22.44
N SER A 145 9.40 7.73 21.34
CA SER A 145 10.00 7.76 19.99
C SER A 145 10.48 9.17 19.63
N GLU A 146 11.62 9.23 18.95
CA GLU A 146 12.15 10.48 18.43
C GLU A 146 11.26 11.01 17.28
N ILE A 147 11.02 12.33 17.26
CA ILE A 147 10.17 12.97 16.25
C ILE A 147 10.74 12.79 14.83
N PHE A 148 12.05 12.69 14.70
CA PHE A 148 12.75 12.69 13.40
C PHE A 148 13.29 11.32 13.00
N SER A 149 13.08 10.25 13.79
CA SER A 149 13.62 8.91 13.54
C SER A 149 12.66 7.80 14.02
N PRO A 150 12.44 6.73 13.26
CA PRO A 150 12.87 6.58 11.86
C PRO A 150 12.07 7.47 10.91
N ALA A 151 12.71 7.90 9.81
CA ALA A 151 12.08 8.72 8.78
C ALA A 151 12.32 8.16 7.39
N TYR A 152 11.34 8.32 6.51
CA TYR A 152 11.38 7.81 5.14
C TYR A 152 10.80 8.83 4.16
N LEU A 153 11.46 9.00 3.01
CA LEU A 153 10.81 9.56 1.82
C LEU A 153 9.95 8.48 1.19
N ILE A 154 8.71 8.80 0.87
CA ILE A 154 7.80 7.88 0.18
C ILE A 154 7.43 8.41 -1.20
N PHE A 155 7.20 7.46 -2.11
CA PHE A 155 6.80 7.69 -3.50
C PHE A 155 5.39 7.17 -3.76
N ASP A 156 4.87 7.38 -4.97
CA ASP A 156 3.51 7.00 -5.35
C ASP A 156 3.21 5.51 -5.07
N ASN A 157 4.17 4.59 -5.34
CA ASN A 157 3.96 3.16 -5.09
C ASN A 157 3.68 2.83 -3.62
N TYR A 158 4.33 3.52 -2.70
CA TYR A 158 4.05 3.36 -1.27
C TYR A 158 2.61 3.72 -0.92
N GLU A 159 2.11 4.81 -1.48
CA GLU A 159 0.73 5.25 -1.24
C GLU A 159 -0.31 4.29 -1.83
N LEU A 160 0.03 3.55 -2.90
CA LEU A 160 -0.83 2.48 -3.41
C LEU A 160 -0.94 1.32 -2.41
N VAL A 161 0.16 0.95 -1.74
CA VAL A 161 0.13 -0.05 -0.66
C VAL A 161 -0.75 0.43 0.50
N LEU A 162 -0.71 1.73 0.84
CA LEU A 162 -1.58 2.31 1.88
C LEU A 162 -3.07 2.28 1.51
N LYS A 163 -3.44 2.24 0.22
CA LYS A 163 -4.84 2.04 -0.19
C LYS A 163 -5.32 0.62 0.11
N TRP A 164 -4.41 -0.34 0.12
CA TRP A 164 -4.71 -1.72 0.51
C TRP A 164 -4.88 -1.83 2.04
N ASN A 165 -3.89 -1.34 2.78
CA ASN A 165 -3.94 -1.31 4.24
C ASN A 165 -3.40 0.02 4.76
N ARG A 166 -4.23 0.75 5.50
CA ARG A 166 -3.93 2.08 6.05
C ARG A 166 -3.04 2.02 7.29
N SER A 167 -1.89 1.37 7.14
CA SER A 167 -0.85 1.31 8.16
C SER A 167 0.51 1.68 7.56
N LEU A 168 1.19 2.68 8.12
CA LEU A 168 2.53 3.07 7.66
C LEU A 168 3.52 1.91 7.80
N ARG A 169 3.44 1.16 8.89
CA ARG A 169 4.34 0.02 9.14
C ARG A 169 4.05 -1.14 8.20
N PHE A 170 2.79 -1.40 7.87
CA PHE A 170 2.44 -2.39 6.85
C PHE A 170 3.05 -2.00 5.49
N GLY A 171 2.89 -0.74 5.08
CA GLY A 171 3.49 -0.24 3.84
C GLY A 171 5.01 -0.43 3.82
N LEU A 172 5.71 -0.10 4.92
CA LEU A 172 7.15 -0.32 5.03
C LEU A 172 7.51 -1.79 4.93
N ALA A 173 6.82 -2.68 5.65
CA ALA A 173 7.10 -4.12 5.64
C ALA A 173 6.93 -4.72 4.22
N VAL A 174 5.83 -4.41 3.53
CA VAL A 174 5.59 -4.89 2.15
C VAL A 174 6.65 -4.37 1.19
N CYS A 175 7.01 -3.10 1.28
CA CYS A 175 7.99 -2.51 0.37
C CYS A 175 9.44 -2.94 0.69
N THR A 176 9.75 -3.23 1.96
CA THR A 176 11.04 -3.83 2.35
C THR A 176 11.16 -5.22 1.75
N LEU A 177 10.13 -6.07 1.93
CA LEU A 177 10.11 -7.41 1.33
C LEU A 177 10.26 -7.37 -0.19
N LEU A 178 9.60 -6.41 -0.86
CA LEU A 178 9.78 -6.20 -2.30
C LEU A 178 11.25 -5.90 -2.67
N ASN A 179 11.93 -5.07 -1.89
CA ASN A 179 13.33 -4.72 -2.13
C ASN A 179 14.25 -5.92 -1.93
N GLU A 180 14.05 -6.71 -0.87
CA GLU A 180 14.81 -7.96 -0.63
C GLU A 180 14.64 -8.95 -1.79
N ILE A 181 13.40 -9.22 -2.22
CA ILE A 181 13.14 -10.11 -3.36
C ILE A 181 13.83 -9.62 -4.64
N LYS A 182 13.85 -8.30 -4.89
CA LYS A 182 14.52 -7.74 -6.08
C LYS A 182 16.05 -7.88 -6.05
N ASN A 183 16.63 -7.91 -4.87
CA ASN A 183 18.08 -8.05 -4.71
C ASN A 183 18.54 -9.52 -4.84
N GLU A 184 17.63 -10.48 -4.72
CA GLU A 184 17.91 -11.92 -4.83
C GLU A 184 17.66 -12.49 -6.25
N ILE A 185 17.00 -11.73 -7.12
CA ILE A 185 16.70 -12.10 -8.53
C ILE A 185 17.60 -11.33 -9.48
#